data_dc338e3120baef30e0c3649533dcce29
#
_entry.id   dc338e3120baef30e0c3649533dcce29
#
_cell.length_a   1.000
_cell.length_b   1.000
_cell.length_c   1.000
_cell.angle_alpha   90.00
_cell.angle_beta   90.00
_cell.angle_gamma   90.00
#
_symmetry.space_group_name_H-M   'P 1'
#
loop_
_entity.id
_entity.type
_entity.pdbx_description
1 polymer ?
#
loop_
_entity_poly.entity_id
_entity_poly.type
_entity_poly.pdbx_seq_one_letter_code
_entity_poly.pdbx_strand_id
1 'polypeptide(L)'
;MENKHKVQCYAAPLEGITGYIYRNAHHKFFHGVDKYFTPFVTPKPKKGLNTREKNDILPEHNQDIVVVPQILTNKSEDFIKVAQMMGELGYKEVNLNLGCPSGTVVSKKKGSGFLSDLDGMKAFFDEVFSGVNLAVSVKTRLGMEKPEEIKNLISLYNQFPISEVIIHARVREDYYKNPVNYEAFAEGFSQSIHPVCYNGDIFCAQDIQEVIKRFPKLSAVMVGRGMIANPQLTESFDCAGDKSLEFSKEDIDYARWKAFLDELCYGYEYIMSGGRNVLFKLKEVWSYMIPLFPECEKYGKKIKKTKTVAEYHTIVNALFREAGV
;
A
#
# COMPACT_ATOMS: atom_id res chain seq x y z
N MET A 1 26.25 22.15 5.81
CA MET A 1 25.67 20.79 5.91
C MET A 1 24.62 20.72 4.84
N GLU A 2 24.84 19.96 3.77
CA GLU A 2 23.81 19.71 2.76
C GLU A 2 22.66 19.00 3.46
N ASN A 3 21.45 19.57 3.39
CA ASN A 3 20.23 18.89 3.80
C ASN A 3 20.12 17.64 2.92
N LYS A 4 20.57 16.48 3.42
CA LYS A 4 20.35 15.21 2.74
C LYS A 4 18.85 15.06 2.58
N HIS A 5 18.38 15.02 1.35
CA HIS A 5 16.99 14.76 1.01
C HIS A 5 16.60 13.41 1.64
N LYS A 6 15.75 13.43 2.67
CA LYS A 6 15.26 12.21 3.32
C LYS A 6 14.17 11.62 2.43
N VAL A 7 14.42 10.44 1.90
CA VAL A 7 13.41 9.68 1.14
C VAL A 7 12.33 9.21 2.11
N GLN A 8 11.07 9.50 1.81
CA GLN A 8 9.92 9.14 2.64
C GLN A 8 9.55 7.65 2.48
N CYS A 9 8.98 7.07 3.53
CA CYS A 9 8.40 5.74 3.52
C CYS A 9 6.88 5.79 3.43
N TYR A 10 6.28 5.13 2.42
CA TYR A 10 4.83 5.02 2.29
C TYR A 10 4.35 3.60 2.47
N ALA A 11 3.24 3.44 3.18
CA ALA A 11 2.53 2.16 3.29
C ALA A 11 1.55 2.00 2.13
N ALA A 12 1.76 0.99 1.30
CA ALA A 12 0.92 0.71 0.14
C ALA A 12 -0.49 0.24 0.53
N PRO A 13 -1.52 0.61 -0.23
CA PRO A 13 -2.85 0.05 -0.06
C PRO A 13 -2.89 -1.41 -0.55
N LEU A 14 -3.26 -2.34 0.34
CA LEU A 14 -3.56 -3.73 -0.01
C LEU A 14 -5.02 -4.01 0.33
N GLU A 15 -5.83 -4.22 -0.73
CA GLU A 15 -7.24 -4.52 -0.59
C GLU A 15 -7.44 -5.76 0.30
N GLY A 16 -8.32 -5.62 1.29
CA GLY A 16 -8.58 -6.70 2.23
C GLY A 16 -7.66 -6.72 3.46
N ILE A 17 -6.46 -6.15 3.42
CA ILE A 17 -5.45 -6.24 4.50
C ILE A 17 -5.26 -4.90 5.21
N THR A 18 -4.85 -3.85 4.49
CA THR A 18 -4.41 -2.58 5.10
C THR A 18 -5.57 -1.63 5.42
N GLY A 19 -6.71 -2.15 5.89
CA GLY A 19 -7.79 -1.36 6.46
C GLY A 19 -7.35 -0.62 7.74
N TYR A 20 -8.21 0.25 8.27
CA TYR A 20 -7.86 1.11 9.41
C TYR A 20 -7.38 0.32 10.64
N ILE A 21 -7.93 -0.87 10.93
CA ILE A 21 -7.45 -1.73 12.03
C ILE A 21 -5.97 -2.08 11.84
N TYR A 22 -5.57 -2.47 10.62
CA TYR A 22 -4.17 -2.80 10.34
C TYR A 22 -3.28 -1.55 10.45
N ARG A 23 -3.69 -0.41 9.86
CA ARG A 23 -2.88 0.82 9.88
C ARG A 23 -2.64 1.32 11.30
N ASN A 24 -3.68 1.34 12.13
CA ASN A 24 -3.59 1.78 13.52
C ASN A 24 -2.73 0.82 14.36
N ALA A 25 -2.93 -0.49 14.21
CA ALA A 25 -2.08 -1.47 14.88
C ALA A 25 -0.62 -1.34 14.43
N HIS A 26 -0.37 -1.19 13.12
CA HIS A 26 0.99 -0.98 12.62
C HIS A 26 1.62 0.28 13.23
N HIS A 27 0.94 1.42 13.17
CA HIS A 27 1.43 2.67 13.72
C HIS A 27 1.67 2.62 15.25
N LYS A 28 0.83 1.87 15.98
CA LYS A 28 0.96 1.70 17.43
C LYS A 28 2.23 0.95 17.82
N PHE A 29 2.64 -0.01 17.04
CA PHE A 29 3.77 -0.90 17.37
C PHE A 29 5.03 -0.63 16.55
N PHE A 30 4.92 -0.01 15.38
CA PHE A 30 6.05 0.22 14.47
C PHE A 30 6.03 1.65 13.96
N HIS A 31 7.20 2.18 13.63
CA HIS A 31 7.38 3.55 13.14
C HIS A 31 8.00 3.59 11.74
N GLY A 32 8.34 4.78 11.27
CA GLY A 32 9.03 4.98 10.00
C GLY A 32 8.10 5.15 8.78
N VAL A 33 6.77 5.07 8.94
CA VAL A 33 5.82 5.35 7.86
C VAL A 33 5.41 6.82 7.87
N ASP A 34 5.72 7.55 6.79
CA ASP A 34 5.34 8.95 6.63
C ASP A 34 3.90 9.12 6.12
N LYS A 35 3.41 8.21 5.23
CA LYS A 35 2.03 8.21 4.72
C LYS A 35 1.48 6.79 4.59
N TYR A 36 0.25 6.58 5.06
CA TYR A 36 -0.54 5.39 4.80
C TYR A 36 -1.56 5.66 3.69
N PHE A 37 -1.68 4.74 2.73
CA PHE A 37 -2.72 4.81 1.71
C PHE A 37 -3.84 3.84 2.03
N THR A 38 -5.11 4.30 1.93
CA THR A 38 -6.25 3.40 2.20
C THR A 38 -6.42 2.37 1.10
N PRO A 39 -6.95 1.16 1.39
CA PRO A 39 -7.61 0.37 0.37
C PRO A 39 -8.59 1.27 -0.40
N PHE A 40 -8.69 1.05 -1.71
CA PHE A 40 -9.45 1.98 -2.54
C PHE A 40 -10.94 1.99 -2.20
N VAL A 41 -11.53 3.18 -2.26
CA VAL A 41 -12.97 3.37 -2.27
C VAL A 41 -13.49 3.38 -3.70
N THR A 42 -14.65 2.74 -3.94
CA THR A 42 -15.26 2.67 -5.26
C THR A 42 -16.63 3.36 -5.23
N PRO A 43 -16.75 4.57 -5.76
CA PRO A 43 -18.02 5.29 -5.80
C PRO A 43 -19.10 4.47 -6.50
N LYS A 44 -20.31 4.45 -5.90
CA LYS A 44 -21.51 3.85 -6.51
C LYS A 44 -22.55 4.93 -6.71
N PRO A 45 -23.06 5.15 -7.93
CA PRO A 45 -23.90 6.30 -8.27
C PRO A 45 -25.12 6.52 -7.32
N LYS A 46 -25.75 5.42 -6.85
CA LYS A 46 -26.95 5.50 -6.01
C LYS A 46 -26.73 5.15 -4.54
N LYS A 47 -25.62 4.46 -4.19
CA LYS A 47 -25.42 3.89 -2.84
C LYS A 47 -24.26 4.55 -2.07
N GLY A 48 -23.51 5.42 -2.70
CA GLY A 48 -22.29 5.99 -2.10
C GLY A 48 -21.26 4.92 -1.74
N LEU A 49 -20.47 5.17 -0.71
CA LEU A 49 -19.48 4.23 -0.18
C LEU A 49 -20.14 3.19 0.73
N ASN A 50 -19.63 1.96 0.71
CA ASN A 50 -20.08 0.92 1.65
C ASN A 50 -19.52 1.16 3.07
N THR A 51 -20.02 0.43 4.08
CA THR A 51 -19.62 0.60 5.49
C THR A 51 -18.11 0.42 5.70
N ARG A 52 -17.48 -0.56 5.05
CA ARG A 52 -16.03 -0.78 5.13
C ARG A 52 -15.28 0.43 4.57
N GLU A 53 -15.62 0.86 3.36
CA GLU A 53 -14.99 2.01 2.70
C GLU A 53 -15.14 3.30 3.53
N LYS A 54 -16.30 3.50 4.16
CA LYS A 54 -16.52 4.63 5.08
C LYS A 54 -15.62 4.53 6.31
N ASN A 55 -15.61 3.38 6.99
CA ASN A 55 -14.78 3.17 8.17
C ASN A 55 -13.29 3.36 7.90
N ASP A 56 -12.81 3.00 6.70
CA ASP A 56 -11.41 3.16 6.33
C ASP A 56 -10.97 4.62 6.16
N ILE A 57 -11.94 5.55 5.98
CA ILE A 57 -11.66 6.97 5.74
C ILE A 57 -12.20 7.91 6.83
N LEU A 58 -12.88 7.41 7.84
CA LEU A 58 -13.35 8.27 8.95
C LEU A 58 -12.14 8.82 9.72
N PRO A 59 -12.07 10.14 9.97
CA PRO A 59 -10.96 10.75 10.70
C PRO A 59 -10.75 10.15 12.09
N GLU A 60 -11.85 9.82 12.81
CA GLU A 60 -11.80 9.18 14.12
C GLU A 60 -11.16 7.78 14.11
N HIS A 61 -11.12 7.12 12.96
CA HIS A 61 -10.44 5.84 12.77
C HIS A 61 -8.99 5.99 12.28
N ASN A 62 -8.52 7.21 12.05
CA ASN A 62 -7.21 7.48 11.46
C ASN A 62 -6.48 8.59 12.22
N GLN A 63 -6.67 8.65 13.55
CA GLN A 63 -6.01 9.62 14.41
C GLN A 63 -4.51 9.33 14.48
N ASP A 64 -3.72 10.39 14.63
CA ASP A 64 -2.26 10.35 14.79
C ASP A 64 -1.45 9.78 13.61
N ILE A 65 -2.11 9.45 12.50
CA ILE A 65 -1.45 8.97 11.27
C ILE A 65 -1.79 9.85 10.06
N VAL A 66 -0.83 10.02 9.17
CA VAL A 66 -1.08 10.67 7.87
C VAL A 66 -1.66 9.65 6.91
N VAL A 67 -2.93 9.82 6.54
CA VAL A 67 -3.65 8.92 5.64
C VAL A 67 -4.05 9.62 4.37
N VAL A 68 -3.79 8.98 3.23
CA VAL A 68 -4.22 9.41 1.90
C VAL A 68 -5.31 8.46 1.40
N PRO A 69 -6.56 8.91 1.26
CA PRO A 69 -7.63 8.11 0.68
C PRO A 69 -7.38 7.81 -0.79
N GLN A 70 -7.52 6.53 -1.19
CA GLN A 70 -7.37 6.13 -2.58
C GLN A 70 -8.73 5.88 -3.23
N ILE A 71 -8.94 6.42 -4.44
CA ILE A 71 -10.20 6.35 -5.20
C ILE A 71 -9.98 5.48 -6.44
N LEU A 72 -10.90 4.55 -6.70
CA LEU A 72 -10.90 3.67 -7.87
C LEU A 72 -12.10 4.00 -8.78
N THR A 73 -11.88 4.80 -9.79
CA THR A 73 -12.88 5.11 -10.80
C THR A 73 -12.20 5.50 -12.13
N ASN A 74 -12.96 5.48 -13.21
CA ASN A 74 -12.62 6.04 -14.51
C ASN A 74 -13.64 7.10 -14.95
N LYS A 75 -14.45 7.60 -14.00
CA LYS A 75 -15.42 8.69 -14.22
C LYS A 75 -15.01 9.88 -13.37
N SER A 76 -14.78 11.00 -14.02
CA SER A 76 -14.40 12.27 -13.38
C SER A 76 -15.43 12.76 -12.38
N GLU A 77 -16.72 12.71 -12.73
CA GLU A 77 -17.83 13.09 -11.85
C GLU A 77 -17.81 12.30 -10.52
N ASP A 78 -17.58 10.96 -10.61
CA ASP A 78 -17.49 10.10 -9.43
C ASP A 78 -16.25 10.44 -8.59
N PHE A 79 -15.10 10.76 -9.24
CA PHE A 79 -13.88 11.14 -8.56
C PHE A 79 -14.04 12.48 -7.83
N ILE A 80 -14.55 13.49 -8.53
CA ILE A 80 -14.76 14.84 -7.99
C ILE A 80 -15.67 14.79 -6.77
N LYS A 81 -16.80 14.09 -6.87
CA LYS A 81 -17.74 13.93 -5.75
C LYS A 81 -17.12 13.31 -4.51
N VAL A 82 -16.32 12.24 -4.70
CA VAL A 82 -15.64 11.57 -3.56
C VAL A 82 -14.50 12.43 -3.03
N ALA A 83 -13.73 13.09 -3.89
CA ALA A 83 -12.68 14.00 -3.46
C ALA A 83 -13.23 15.18 -2.64
N GLN A 84 -14.38 15.75 -3.03
CA GLN A 84 -15.05 16.80 -2.25
C GLN A 84 -15.44 16.29 -0.86
N MET A 85 -16.06 15.09 -0.78
CA MET A 85 -16.38 14.46 0.50
C MET A 85 -15.11 14.22 1.35
N MET A 86 -13.97 13.84 0.75
CA MET A 86 -12.70 13.71 1.49
C MET A 86 -12.23 15.08 2.01
N GLY A 87 -12.40 16.15 1.22
CA GLY A 87 -12.10 17.51 1.67
C GLY A 87 -12.96 17.95 2.87
N GLU A 88 -14.24 17.62 2.87
CA GLU A 88 -15.16 17.86 4.00
C GLU A 88 -14.74 17.09 5.26
N LEU A 89 -14.17 15.90 5.11
CA LEU A 89 -13.56 15.11 6.19
C LEU A 89 -12.18 15.64 6.64
N GLY A 90 -11.66 16.69 6.00
CA GLY A 90 -10.39 17.34 6.37
C GLY A 90 -9.15 16.82 5.68
N TYR A 91 -9.27 15.85 4.77
CA TYR A 91 -8.14 15.36 3.97
C TYR A 91 -7.59 16.47 3.06
N LYS A 92 -6.26 16.48 2.85
CA LYS A 92 -5.57 17.46 2.00
C LYS A 92 -5.12 16.88 0.67
N GLU A 93 -5.09 15.54 0.59
CA GLU A 93 -4.65 14.79 -0.58
C GLU A 93 -5.61 13.61 -0.81
N VAL A 94 -5.85 13.28 -2.08
CA VAL A 94 -6.49 12.05 -2.54
C VAL A 94 -5.63 11.39 -3.60
N ASN A 95 -5.71 10.06 -3.69
CA ASN A 95 -4.93 9.29 -4.66
C ASN A 95 -5.83 8.59 -5.68
N LEU A 96 -5.51 8.69 -6.96
CA LEU A 96 -6.17 7.94 -8.02
C LEU A 96 -5.51 6.58 -8.22
N ASN A 97 -6.29 5.49 -8.16
CA ASN A 97 -5.79 4.15 -8.46
C ASN A 97 -5.80 3.87 -9.97
N LEU A 98 -4.61 3.82 -10.57
CA LEU A 98 -4.35 3.42 -11.95
C LEU A 98 -3.50 2.12 -12.02
N GLY A 99 -3.41 1.37 -10.91
CA GLY A 99 -2.50 0.23 -10.81
C GLY A 99 -3.14 -1.11 -10.45
N CYS A 100 -4.41 -1.16 -10.03
CA CYS A 100 -5.06 -2.42 -9.63
C CYS A 100 -5.18 -3.38 -10.83
N PRO A 101 -4.52 -4.58 -10.80
CA PRO A 101 -4.51 -5.51 -11.93
C PRO A 101 -5.68 -6.51 -11.92
N SER A 102 -6.58 -6.44 -10.92
CA SER A 102 -7.69 -7.38 -10.78
C SER A 102 -8.56 -7.44 -12.04
N GLY A 103 -8.83 -8.62 -12.55
CA GLY A 103 -9.65 -8.81 -13.74
C GLY A 103 -11.04 -8.16 -13.65
N THR A 104 -11.66 -8.18 -12.46
CA THR A 104 -12.97 -7.54 -12.22
C THR A 104 -12.90 -6.00 -12.24
N VAL A 105 -11.73 -5.41 -12.01
CA VAL A 105 -11.47 -3.97 -12.09
C VAL A 105 -11.14 -3.59 -13.53
N VAL A 106 -10.22 -4.33 -14.14
CA VAL A 106 -9.74 -4.10 -15.52
C VAL A 106 -10.87 -4.25 -16.54
N SER A 107 -11.75 -5.24 -16.40
CA SER A 107 -12.90 -5.43 -17.30
C SER A 107 -13.87 -4.24 -17.32
N LYS A 108 -13.82 -3.39 -16.29
CA LYS A 108 -14.58 -2.13 -16.19
C LYS A 108 -13.76 -0.91 -16.62
N LYS A 109 -12.62 -1.11 -17.25
CA LYS A 109 -11.65 -0.05 -17.60
C LYS A 109 -11.26 0.84 -16.43
N LYS A 110 -11.13 0.26 -15.19
CA LYS A 110 -10.68 0.95 -13.98
C LYS A 110 -9.32 0.42 -13.53
N GLY A 111 -8.68 1.11 -12.58
CA GLY A 111 -7.35 0.74 -12.12
C GLY A 111 -6.38 0.68 -13.28
N SER A 112 -5.57 -0.38 -13.39
CA SER A 112 -4.66 -0.52 -14.54
C SER A 112 -5.38 -0.63 -15.89
N GLY A 113 -6.65 -1.05 -15.93
CA GLY A 113 -7.44 -1.07 -17.16
C GLY A 113 -7.68 0.30 -17.78
N PHE A 114 -7.53 1.39 -17.02
CA PHE A 114 -7.65 2.74 -17.54
C PHE A 114 -6.39 3.17 -18.31
N LEU A 115 -5.24 2.53 -18.08
CA LEU A 115 -3.97 2.84 -18.75
C LEU A 115 -4.02 2.62 -20.28
N SER A 116 -4.97 1.83 -20.77
CA SER A 116 -5.16 1.58 -22.22
C SER A 116 -5.92 2.68 -22.96
N ASP A 117 -6.42 3.71 -22.24
CA ASP A 117 -7.28 4.76 -22.81
C ASP A 117 -6.71 6.15 -22.46
N LEU A 118 -5.66 6.55 -23.17
CA LEU A 118 -4.95 7.81 -22.89
C LEU A 118 -5.84 9.04 -23.16
N ASP A 119 -6.65 9.02 -24.19
CA ASP A 119 -7.55 10.14 -24.52
C ASP A 119 -8.66 10.27 -23.48
N GLY A 120 -9.26 9.15 -23.07
CA GLY A 120 -10.24 9.13 -21.99
C GLY A 120 -9.62 9.57 -20.66
N MET A 121 -8.35 9.19 -20.38
CA MET A 121 -7.63 9.62 -19.19
C MET A 121 -7.30 11.12 -19.24
N LYS A 122 -6.96 11.66 -20.40
CA LYS A 122 -6.75 13.10 -20.58
C LYS A 122 -8.03 13.88 -20.26
N ALA A 123 -9.16 13.50 -20.86
CA ALA A 123 -10.44 14.12 -20.58
C ALA A 123 -10.84 14.03 -19.10
N PHE A 124 -10.59 12.87 -18.48
CA PHE A 124 -10.80 12.67 -17.04
C PHE A 124 -9.98 13.66 -16.20
N PHE A 125 -8.70 13.85 -16.51
CA PHE A 125 -7.85 14.79 -15.76
C PHE A 125 -8.23 16.25 -16.00
N ASP A 126 -8.62 16.62 -17.22
CA ASP A 126 -9.11 17.98 -17.53
C ASP A 126 -10.30 18.36 -16.62
N GLU A 127 -11.25 17.45 -16.42
CA GLU A 127 -12.39 17.67 -15.54
C GLU A 127 -12.01 17.62 -14.04
N VAL A 128 -11.21 16.64 -13.63
CA VAL A 128 -10.80 16.45 -12.22
C VAL A 128 -10.03 17.68 -11.72
N PHE A 129 -9.04 18.15 -12.47
CA PHE A 129 -8.24 19.30 -12.03
C PHE A 129 -8.97 20.64 -12.14
N SER A 130 -10.09 20.68 -12.86
CA SER A 130 -11.01 21.82 -12.85
C SER A 130 -11.99 21.80 -11.68
N GLY A 131 -12.29 20.62 -11.12
CA GLY A 131 -13.34 20.43 -10.11
C GLY A 131 -12.87 20.04 -8.69
N VAL A 132 -11.57 19.79 -8.50
CA VAL A 132 -11.02 19.32 -7.21
C VAL A 132 -9.99 20.32 -6.67
N ASN A 133 -10.17 20.75 -5.41
CA ASN A 133 -9.25 21.68 -4.72
C ASN A 133 -8.23 20.97 -3.81
N LEU A 134 -8.23 19.63 -3.77
CA LEU A 134 -7.25 18.84 -3.03
C LEU A 134 -6.04 18.52 -3.90
N ALA A 135 -4.90 18.21 -3.25
CA ALA A 135 -3.79 17.60 -3.95
C ALA A 135 -4.24 16.24 -4.51
N VAL A 136 -3.94 15.97 -5.78
CA VAL A 136 -4.27 14.71 -6.44
C VAL A 136 -2.96 14.01 -6.82
N SER A 137 -2.68 12.88 -6.16
CA SER A 137 -1.60 11.98 -6.55
C SER A 137 -2.14 10.79 -7.35
N VAL A 138 -1.28 10.13 -8.12
CA VAL A 138 -1.65 8.93 -8.87
C VAL A 138 -0.79 7.74 -8.48
N LYS A 139 -1.40 6.55 -8.37
CA LYS A 139 -0.67 5.29 -8.22
C LYS A 139 -0.88 4.43 -9.45
N THR A 140 0.18 4.26 -10.23
CA THR A 140 0.16 3.63 -11.55
C THR A 140 1.07 2.41 -11.63
N ARG A 141 1.05 1.75 -12.78
CA ARG A 141 2.02 0.76 -13.26
C ARG A 141 2.78 1.31 -14.47
N LEU A 142 3.76 0.55 -14.97
CA LEU A 142 4.52 0.90 -16.19
C LEU A 142 3.65 0.93 -17.44
N GLY A 143 2.53 0.20 -17.42
CA GLY A 143 1.59 0.08 -18.52
C GLY A 143 0.68 -1.12 -18.34
N MET A 144 -0.05 -1.47 -19.39
CA MET A 144 -0.90 -2.65 -19.48
C MET A 144 -0.10 -3.89 -19.85
N GLU A 145 0.57 -3.85 -20.99
CA GLU A 145 1.23 -5.00 -21.62
C GLU A 145 2.75 -4.79 -21.72
N LYS A 146 3.18 -3.56 -22.08
CA LYS A 146 4.57 -3.25 -22.39
C LYS A 146 5.14 -2.19 -21.45
N PRO A 147 6.37 -2.40 -20.94
CA PRO A 147 7.00 -1.44 -20.03
C PRO A 147 7.25 -0.05 -20.67
N GLU A 148 7.41 0.00 -22.00
CA GLU A 148 7.64 1.24 -22.75
C GLU A 148 6.42 2.19 -22.75
N GLU A 149 5.23 1.68 -22.42
CA GLU A 149 4.00 2.49 -22.29
C GLU A 149 4.16 3.59 -21.22
N ILE A 150 5.06 3.42 -20.27
CA ILE A 150 5.34 4.41 -19.23
C ILE A 150 5.69 5.79 -19.80
N LYS A 151 6.36 5.87 -20.96
CA LYS A 151 6.71 7.14 -21.62
C LYS A 151 5.47 7.96 -21.94
N ASN A 152 4.49 7.32 -22.56
CA ASN A 152 3.24 7.96 -22.94
C ASN A 152 2.42 8.35 -21.70
N LEU A 153 2.42 7.51 -20.68
CA LEU A 153 1.74 7.78 -19.40
C LEU A 153 2.36 9.00 -18.71
N ILE A 154 3.68 9.06 -18.58
CA ILE A 154 4.37 10.20 -17.96
C ILE A 154 4.19 11.47 -18.80
N SER A 155 4.26 11.38 -20.13
CA SER A 155 3.98 12.51 -21.01
C SER A 155 2.57 13.07 -20.81
N LEU A 156 1.57 12.21 -20.57
CA LEU A 156 0.22 12.62 -20.22
C LEU A 156 0.18 13.26 -18.82
N TYR A 157 0.75 12.59 -17.82
CA TYR A 157 0.74 13.09 -16.42
C TYR A 157 1.39 14.46 -16.31
N ASN A 158 2.47 14.71 -17.03
CA ASN A 158 3.18 16.01 -17.07
C ASN A 158 2.32 17.18 -17.56
N GLN A 159 1.16 16.93 -18.17
CA GLN A 159 0.24 18.00 -18.61
C GLN A 159 -0.67 18.52 -17.49
N PHE A 160 -0.66 17.88 -16.32
CA PHE A 160 -1.59 18.16 -15.23
C PHE A 160 -0.85 18.43 -13.90
N PRO A 161 -1.42 19.18 -12.96
CA PRO A 161 -0.78 19.48 -11.68
C PRO A 161 -0.90 18.32 -10.69
N ILE A 162 -0.43 17.12 -11.09
CA ILE A 162 -0.36 15.94 -10.24
C ILE A 162 0.65 16.20 -9.12
N SER A 163 0.24 15.94 -7.87
CA SER A 163 1.10 16.21 -6.71
C SER A 163 2.24 15.21 -6.56
N GLU A 164 2.05 13.96 -6.96
CA GLU A 164 3.05 12.89 -6.91
C GLU A 164 2.63 11.71 -7.79
N VAL A 165 3.61 11.04 -8.42
CA VAL A 165 3.39 9.82 -9.21
C VAL A 165 4.03 8.63 -8.51
N ILE A 166 3.21 7.69 -8.04
CA ILE A 166 3.66 6.44 -7.42
C ILE A 166 3.67 5.35 -8.51
N ILE A 167 4.85 4.86 -8.87
CA ILE A 167 5.01 3.90 -9.96
C ILE A 167 5.32 2.51 -9.41
N HIS A 168 4.41 1.54 -9.60
CA HIS A 168 4.75 0.13 -9.43
C HIS A 168 5.53 -0.33 -10.66
N ALA A 169 6.79 -0.70 -10.46
CA ALA A 169 7.75 -1.02 -11.53
C ALA A 169 7.46 -2.35 -12.25
N ARG A 170 6.20 -2.58 -12.64
CA ARG A 170 5.66 -3.72 -13.42
C ARG A 170 4.53 -3.26 -14.33
N VAL A 171 4.32 -3.97 -15.45
CA VAL A 171 3.09 -3.84 -16.23
C VAL A 171 1.93 -4.59 -15.57
N ARG A 172 0.71 -4.37 -16.04
CA ARG A 172 -0.47 -5.06 -15.50
C ARG A 172 -0.38 -6.57 -15.66
N GLU A 173 0.08 -7.06 -16.82
CA GLU A 173 0.16 -8.49 -17.13
C GLU A 173 1.13 -9.27 -16.23
N ASP A 174 2.11 -8.59 -15.64
CA ASP A 174 3.04 -9.21 -14.68
C ASP A 174 2.36 -9.62 -13.38
N TYR A 175 1.27 -8.97 -12.99
CA TYR A 175 0.70 -9.07 -11.64
C TYR A 175 1.78 -8.85 -10.57
N TYR A 176 2.33 -9.94 -10.02
CA TYR A 176 3.43 -9.99 -9.05
C TYR A 176 4.41 -11.14 -9.35
N LYS A 177 4.33 -11.76 -10.54
CA LYS A 177 5.07 -12.98 -10.88
C LYS A 177 6.44 -12.68 -11.46
N ASN A 178 6.52 -11.66 -12.32
CA ASN A 178 7.77 -11.26 -12.94
C ASN A 178 8.56 -10.31 -12.02
N PRO A 179 9.88 -10.20 -12.15
CA PRO A 179 10.67 -9.21 -11.42
C PRO A 179 10.26 -7.79 -11.79
N VAL A 180 10.61 -6.82 -10.95
CA VAL A 180 10.46 -5.40 -11.26
C VAL A 180 11.34 -4.98 -12.42
N ASN A 181 10.89 -4.05 -13.24
CA ASN A 181 11.66 -3.50 -14.35
C ASN A 181 12.22 -2.12 -13.98
N TYR A 182 13.46 -2.11 -13.52
CA TYR A 182 14.18 -0.90 -13.12
C TYR A 182 14.49 0.03 -14.29
N GLU A 183 14.73 -0.51 -15.48
CA GLU A 183 15.05 0.27 -16.67
C GLU A 183 13.84 1.09 -17.11
N ALA A 184 12.68 0.48 -17.22
CA ALA A 184 11.45 1.17 -17.56
C ALA A 184 11.01 2.14 -16.45
N PHE A 185 11.24 1.78 -15.17
CA PHE A 185 11.03 2.72 -14.07
C PHE A 185 11.95 3.94 -14.20
N ALA A 186 13.24 3.76 -14.48
CA ALA A 186 14.21 4.83 -14.67
C ALA A 186 13.81 5.77 -15.81
N GLU A 187 13.28 5.22 -16.90
CA GLU A 187 12.76 6.00 -18.03
C GLU A 187 11.60 6.91 -17.59
N GLY A 188 10.59 6.35 -16.90
CA GLY A 188 9.47 7.15 -16.39
C GLY A 188 9.90 8.16 -15.34
N PHE A 189 10.80 7.78 -14.44
CA PHE A 189 11.36 8.65 -13.41
C PHE A 189 12.10 9.85 -13.99
N SER A 190 12.93 9.63 -15.03
CA SER A 190 13.72 10.69 -15.66
C SER A 190 12.89 11.72 -16.42
N GLN A 191 11.73 11.30 -16.94
CA GLN A 191 10.83 12.16 -17.73
C GLN A 191 9.77 12.87 -16.89
N SER A 192 9.54 12.43 -15.66
CA SER A 192 8.54 13.05 -14.77
C SER A 192 8.99 14.41 -14.29
N ILE A 193 8.10 15.43 -14.44
CA ILE A 193 8.28 16.74 -13.79
C ILE A 193 7.75 16.75 -12.35
N HIS A 194 7.02 15.70 -11.96
CA HIS A 194 6.45 15.56 -10.62
C HIS A 194 7.38 14.78 -9.69
N PRO A 195 7.24 14.92 -8.37
CA PRO A 195 7.83 13.98 -7.41
C PRO A 195 7.43 12.54 -7.75
N VAL A 196 8.38 11.61 -7.68
CA VAL A 196 8.14 10.20 -7.98
C VAL A 196 8.42 9.34 -6.78
N CYS A 197 7.47 8.48 -6.43
CA CYS A 197 7.59 7.43 -5.45
C CYS A 197 7.78 6.07 -6.14
N TYR A 198 8.83 5.33 -5.74
CA TYR A 198 9.05 3.95 -6.20
C TYR A 198 8.16 2.97 -5.44
N ASN A 199 7.59 1.99 -6.14
CA ASN A 199 6.92 0.85 -5.54
C ASN A 199 7.30 -0.44 -6.27
N GLY A 200 7.60 -1.51 -5.54
CA GLY A 200 7.90 -2.85 -6.09
C GLY A 200 8.97 -3.58 -5.30
N ASP A 201 8.70 -4.83 -4.91
CA ASP A 201 9.60 -5.81 -4.31
C ASP A 201 10.59 -5.27 -3.25
N ILE A 202 10.08 -4.55 -2.28
CA ILE A 202 10.82 -4.13 -1.09
C ILE A 202 10.43 -5.10 0.03
N PHE A 203 11.35 -6.00 0.42
CA PHE A 203 11.14 -7.02 1.45
C PHE A 203 12.16 -6.96 2.59
N CYS A 204 13.30 -6.27 2.39
CA CYS A 204 14.35 -6.09 3.38
C CYS A 204 14.99 -4.71 3.29
N ALA A 205 15.83 -4.36 4.27
CA ALA A 205 16.53 -3.09 4.32
C ALA A 205 17.49 -2.90 3.12
N GLN A 206 18.08 -3.98 2.62
CA GLN A 206 18.97 -3.97 1.46
C GLN A 206 18.23 -3.53 0.20
N ASP A 207 16.96 -3.96 0.00
CA ASP A 207 16.14 -3.53 -1.13
C ASP A 207 15.90 -2.01 -1.08
N ILE A 208 15.65 -1.46 0.12
CA ILE A 208 15.48 -0.02 0.33
C ILE A 208 16.74 0.73 -0.06
N GLN A 209 17.90 0.27 0.45
CA GLN A 209 19.20 0.90 0.18
C GLN A 209 19.56 0.84 -1.31
N GLU A 210 19.30 -0.29 -1.98
CA GLU A 210 19.55 -0.44 -3.42
C GLU A 210 18.70 0.55 -4.23
N VAL A 211 17.41 0.66 -3.94
CA VAL A 211 16.52 1.57 -4.65
C VAL A 211 16.92 3.03 -4.43
N ILE A 212 17.21 3.44 -3.19
CA ILE A 212 17.64 4.82 -2.88
C ILE A 212 19.00 5.13 -3.53
N LYS A 213 19.92 4.18 -3.53
CA LYS A 213 21.23 4.33 -4.19
C LYS A 213 21.07 4.47 -5.70
N ARG A 214 20.17 3.70 -6.31
CA ARG A 214 19.91 3.73 -7.76
C ARG A 214 19.17 5.00 -8.18
N PHE A 215 18.28 5.51 -7.32
CA PHE A 215 17.42 6.66 -7.61
C PHE A 215 17.47 7.71 -6.47
N PRO A 216 18.58 8.45 -6.31
CA PRO A 216 18.80 9.33 -5.15
C PRO A 216 17.88 10.56 -5.09
N LYS A 217 17.10 10.83 -6.15
CA LYS A 217 16.15 11.95 -6.22
C LYS A 217 14.69 11.51 -6.02
N LEU A 218 14.45 10.25 -5.61
CA LEU A 218 13.10 9.81 -5.27
C LEU A 218 12.51 10.64 -4.12
N SER A 219 11.22 10.98 -4.23
CA SER A 219 10.46 11.58 -3.12
C SER A 219 10.23 10.56 -2.02
N ALA A 220 9.87 9.34 -2.39
CA ALA A 220 9.50 8.28 -1.48
C ALA A 220 9.74 6.87 -2.05
N VAL A 221 9.71 5.89 -1.16
CA VAL A 221 9.58 4.47 -1.49
C VAL A 221 8.32 3.93 -0.82
N MET A 222 7.45 3.28 -1.59
CA MET A 222 6.21 2.70 -1.07
C MET A 222 6.38 1.19 -0.87
N VAL A 223 6.17 0.74 0.36
CA VAL A 223 6.27 -0.67 0.77
C VAL A 223 4.89 -1.30 0.87
N GLY A 224 4.70 -2.46 0.27
CA GLY A 224 3.44 -3.21 0.32
C GLY A 224 3.60 -4.53 1.03
N ARG A 225 3.74 -5.61 0.28
CA ARG A 225 3.86 -6.99 0.79
C ARG A 225 5.00 -7.17 1.80
N GLY A 226 6.10 -6.45 1.64
CA GLY A 226 7.22 -6.48 2.58
C GLY A 226 6.82 -6.00 3.97
N MET A 227 6.03 -4.91 4.08
CA MET A 227 5.50 -4.43 5.37
C MET A 227 4.54 -5.44 6.02
N ILE A 228 3.75 -6.19 5.22
CA ILE A 228 2.89 -7.24 5.79
C ILE A 228 3.72 -8.43 6.25
N ALA A 229 4.77 -8.80 5.51
CA ALA A 229 5.67 -9.89 5.86
C ALA A 229 6.53 -9.55 7.09
N ASN A 230 7.07 -8.34 7.12
CA ASN A 230 7.88 -7.81 8.21
C ASN A 230 7.39 -6.39 8.57
N PRO A 231 6.55 -6.22 9.60
CA PRO A 231 6.05 -4.91 9.98
C PRO A 231 7.14 -3.97 10.51
N GLN A 232 8.29 -4.48 10.98
CA GLN A 232 9.45 -3.67 11.38
C GLN A 232 10.22 -3.09 10.18
N LEU A 233 9.99 -3.56 8.97
CA LEU A 233 10.74 -3.14 7.78
C LEU A 233 10.71 -1.62 7.56
N THR A 234 9.63 -0.95 7.94
CA THR A 234 9.50 0.50 7.78
C THR A 234 10.48 1.30 8.64
N GLU A 235 10.93 0.73 9.76
CA GLU A 235 11.91 1.36 10.66
C GLU A 235 13.30 1.46 10.01
N SER A 236 13.59 0.63 9.02
CA SER A 236 14.86 0.67 8.26
C SER A 236 15.04 1.95 7.44
N PHE A 237 13.98 2.73 7.21
CA PHE A 237 14.09 4.02 6.53
C PHE A 237 14.77 5.09 7.38
N ASP A 238 14.65 5.02 8.70
CA ASP A 238 15.33 5.96 9.60
C ASP A 238 16.85 5.75 9.60
N CYS A 239 17.27 4.55 9.22
CA CYS A 239 18.68 4.13 9.16
C CYS A 239 19.24 4.04 7.73
N ALA A 240 18.47 4.44 6.70
CA ALA A 240 18.83 4.27 5.29
C ALA A 240 20.12 5.03 4.83
N GLY A 241 20.74 5.81 5.72
CA GLY A 241 22.05 6.44 5.51
C GLY A 241 23.22 5.71 6.16
N ASP A 242 22.98 4.74 7.01
CA ASP A 242 24.01 4.00 7.75
C ASP A 242 24.24 2.63 7.11
N LYS A 243 25.42 2.48 6.49
CA LYS A 243 25.81 1.25 5.79
C LYS A 243 26.09 0.05 6.71
N SER A 244 26.04 0.25 8.04
CA SER A 244 26.40 -0.77 9.04
C SER A 244 25.19 -1.62 9.50
N LEU A 245 23.97 -1.26 9.14
CA LEU A 245 22.77 -1.95 9.59
C LEU A 245 22.29 -2.97 8.55
N GLU A 246 22.82 -4.18 8.63
CA GLU A 246 22.21 -5.37 8.04
C GLU A 246 21.11 -5.87 8.98
N PHE A 247 19.85 -5.66 8.59
CA PHE A 247 18.71 -6.23 9.32
C PHE A 247 18.66 -7.74 9.06
N SER A 248 19.03 -8.53 10.08
CA SER A 248 18.97 -9.99 10.04
C SER A 248 17.66 -10.52 10.63
N LYS A 249 17.37 -11.81 10.43
CA LYS A 249 16.24 -12.46 11.12
C LYS A 249 16.38 -12.44 12.64
N GLU A 250 17.58 -12.25 13.15
CA GLU A 250 17.93 -12.18 14.58
C GLU A 250 17.49 -10.85 15.20
N ASP A 251 17.25 -9.82 14.38
CA ASP A 251 16.79 -8.50 14.81
C ASP A 251 15.26 -8.41 14.95
N ILE A 252 14.52 -9.49 14.67
CA ILE A 252 13.07 -9.50 14.77
C ILE A 252 12.64 -9.47 16.24
N ASP A 253 11.93 -8.41 16.63
CA ASP A 253 11.28 -8.32 17.94
C ASP A 253 9.98 -9.12 17.95
N TYR A 254 10.10 -10.43 18.18
CA TYR A 254 8.94 -11.32 18.22
C TYR A 254 7.93 -10.98 19.32
N ALA A 255 8.36 -10.36 20.44
CA ALA A 255 7.45 -9.94 21.50
C ALA A 255 6.55 -8.80 21.00
N ARG A 256 7.13 -7.82 20.30
CA ARG A 256 6.40 -6.72 19.67
C ARG A 256 5.48 -7.22 18.55
N TRP A 257 5.94 -8.20 17.75
CA TRP A 257 5.11 -8.83 16.72
C TRP A 257 3.92 -9.56 17.33
N LYS A 258 4.11 -10.24 18.47
CA LYS A 258 3.02 -10.90 19.18
C LYS A 258 1.97 -9.89 19.63
N ALA A 259 2.40 -8.80 20.25
CA ALA A 259 1.51 -7.73 20.70
C ALA A 259 0.74 -7.08 19.52
N PHE A 260 1.42 -6.86 18.40
CA PHE A 260 0.79 -6.37 17.15
C PHE A 260 -0.30 -7.33 16.64
N LEU A 261 -0.03 -8.64 16.61
CA LEU A 261 -0.99 -9.63 16.13
C LEU A 261 -2.19 -9.80 17.09
N ASP A 262 -1.95 -9.65 18.39
CA ASP A 262 -3.02 -9.65 19.38
C ASP A 262 -3.92 -8.41 19.23
N GLU A 263 -3.34 -7.24 18.97
CA GLU A 263 -4.08 -6.01 18.67
C GLU A 263 -4.92 -6.15 17.41
N LEU A 264 -4.36 -6.74 16.34
CA LEU A 264 -5.12 -7.03 15.12
C LEU A 264 -6.31 -7.96 15.40
N CYS A 265 -6.08 -9.03 16.17
CA CYS A 265 -7.13 -9.97 16.53
C CYS A 265 -8.25 -9.27 17.28
N TYR A 266 -7.89 -8.53 18.34
CA TYR A 266 -8.83 -7.76 19.14
C TYR A 266 -9.62 -6.76 18.30
N GLY A 267 -8.96 -5.97 17.45
CA GLY A 267 -9.61 -5.00 16.58
C GLY A 267 -10.60 -5.64 15.60
N TYR A 268 -10.23 -6.79 15.02
CA TYR A 268 -11.15 -7.52 14.13
C TYR A 268 -12.31 -8.17 14.88
N GLU A 269 -12.10 -8.72 16.08
CA GLU A 269 -13.19 -9.26 16.91
C GLU A 269 -14.19 -8.18 17.30
N TYR A 270 -13.71 -6.97 17.57
CA TYR A 270 -14.58 -5.85 17.92
C TYR A 270 -15.52 -5.41 16.79
N ILE A 271 -15.05 -5.45 15.53
CA ILE A 271 -15.83 -4.90 14.39
C ILE A 271 -16.53 -5.97 13.54
N MET A 272 -16.12 -7.23 13.64
CA MET A 272 -16.64 -8.28 12.77
C MET A 272 -17.58 -9.23 13.50
N SER A 273 -18.70 -9.53 12.87
CA SER A 273 -19.58 -10.60 13.35
C SER A 273 -18.99 -11.98 13.03
N GLY A 274 -18.70 -12.75 14.09
CA GLY A 274 -18.30 -14.17 14.02
C GLY A 274 -16.81 -14.40 13.76
N GLY A 275 -16.22 -15.27 14.57
CA GLY A 275 -14.80 -15.62 14.57
C GLY A 275 -14.25 -16.13 13.24
N ARG A 276 -15.10 -16.65 12.34
CA ARG A 276 -14.68 -17.09 11.01
C ARG A 276 -14.15 -15.91 10.16
N ASN A 277 -14.80 -14.74 10.24
CA ASN A 277 -14.39 -13.55 9.49
C ASN A 277 -13.08 -12.99 10.05
N VAL A 278 -12.93 -12.99 11.37
CA VAL A 278 -11.68 -12.63 12.07
C VAL A 278 -10.54 -13.52 11.60
N LEU A 279 -10.73 -14.83 11.64
CA LEU A 279 -9.73 -15.81 11.19
C LEU A 279 -9.35 -15.61 9.72
N PHE A 280 -10.29 -15.26 8.86
CA PHE A 280 -10.00 -15.00 7.47
C PHE A 280 -8.98 -13.86 7.32
N LYS A 281 -9.19 -12.76 8.06
CA LYS A 281 -8.27 -11.61 8.07
C LYS A 281 -6.89 -11.96 8.62
N LEU A 282 -6.85 -12.62 9.78
CA LEU A 282 -5.59 -13.00 10.40
C LEU A 282 -4.78 -13.98 9.53
N LYS A 283 -5.44 -14.96 8.92
CA LYS A 283 -4.78 -15.93 8.02
C LYS A 283 -4.21 -15.28 6.77
N GLU A 284 -4.84 -14.21 6.28
CA GLU A 284 -4.32 -13.44 5.15
C GLU A 284 -3.01 -12.75 5.53
N VAL A 285 -2.95 -12.10 6.69
CA VAL A 285 -1.71 -11.51 7.23
C VAL A 285 -0.64 -12.59 7.43
N TRP A 286 -0.99 -13.72 8.07
CA TRP A 286 -0.08 -14.84 8.29
C TRP A 286 0.49 -15.44 7.01
N SER A 287 -0.23 -15.37 5.90
CA SER A 287 0.28 -15.87 4.62
C SER A 287 1.54 -15.15 4.15
N TYR A 288 1.76 -13.91 4.62
CA TYR A 288 2.96 -13.12 4.36
C TYR A 288 4.02 -13.24 5.46
N MET A 289 3.60 -13.28 6.73
CA MET A 289 4.52 -13.25 7.88
C MET A 289 5.21 -14.59 8.15
N ILE A 290 4.51 -15.70 7.91
CA ILE A 290 4.96 -17.03 8.34
C ILE A 290 6.36 -17.43 7.85
N PRO A 291 6.84 -17.05 6.65
CA PRO A 291 8.19 -17.41 6.19
C PRO A 291 9.33 -16.88 7.06
N LEU A 292 9.07 -15.87 7.88
CA LEU A 292 10.07 -15.27 8.76
C LEU A 292 10.18 -15.95 10.13
N PHE A 293 9.28 -16.89 10.43
CA PHE A 293 9.29 -17.63 11.70
C PHE A 293 10.06 -18.96 11.60
N PRO A 294 10.63 -19.44 12.73
CA PRO A 294 11.12 -20.81 12.83
C PRO A 294 9.94 -21.80 12.60
N GLU A 295 10.25 -23.03 12.17
CA GLU A 295 9.24 -24.06 11.90
C GLU A 295 8.04 -23.60 11.04
N CYS A 296 8.28 -22.62 10.14
CA CYS A 296 7.26 -21.90 9.37
C CYS A 296 6.29 -22.85 8.62
N GLU A 297 6.78 -23.95 8.04
CA GLU A 297 5.92 -24.90 7.32
C GLU A 297 4.93 -25.62 8.24
N LYS A 298 5.38 -26.05 9.41
CA LYS A 298 4.57 -26.74 10.42
C LYS A 298 3.47 -25.82 10.94
N TYR A 299 3.84 -24.62 11.38
CA TYR A 299 2.88 -23.66 11.95
C TYR A 299 1.99 -23.01 10.90
N GLY A 300 2.50 -22.72 9.71
CA GLY A 300 1.70 -22.21 8.61
C GLY A 300 0.55 -23.14 8.22
N LYS A 301 0.82 -24.46 8.16
CA LYS A 301 -0.22 -25.49 7.92
C LYS A 301 -1.25 -25.52 9.05
N LYS A 302 -0.82 -25.39 10.32
CA LYS A 302 -1.73 -25.39 11.49
C LYS A 302 -2.61 -24.15 11.50
N ILE A 303 -2.02 -22.93 11.39
CA ILE A 303 -2.75 -21.65 11.36
C ILE A 303 -3.81 -21.66 10.25
N LYS A 304 -3.44 -22.11 9.05
CA LYS A 304 -4.37 -22.20 7.91
C LYS A 304 -5.60 -23.08 8.21
N LYS A 305 -5.45 -24.13 9.04
CA LYS A 305 -6.51 -25.10 9.37
C LYS A 305 -7.38 -24.69 10.54
N THR A 306 -7.03 -23.66 11.33
CA THR A 306 -7.84 -23.24 12.50
C THR A 306 -9.28 -22.94 12.12
N LYS A 307 -10.20 -23.30 12.98
CA LYS A 307 -11.65 -23.08 12.80
C LYS A 307 -12.22 -22.08 13.80
N THR A 308 -11.54 -21.90 14.94
CA THR A 308 -11.95 -20.99 16.00
C THR A 308 -10.79 -20.04 16.38
N VAL A 309 -11.12 -18.88 16.94
CA VAL A 309 -10.12 -17.93 17.44
C VAL A 309 -9.33 -18.52 18.62
N ALA A 310 -9.96 -19.36 19.45
CA ALA A 310 -9.27 -20.06 20.52
C ALA A 310 -8.19 -21.03 20.01
N GLU A 311 -8.49 -21.82 18.96
CA GLU A 311 -7.49 -22.67 18.29
C GLU A 311 -6.35 -21.82 17.71
N TYR A 312 -6.68 -20.69 17.10
CA TYR A 312 -5.70 -19.74 16.55
C TYR A 312 -4.74 -19.27 17.64
N HIS A 313 -5.24 -18.77 18.75
CA HIS A 313 -4.39 -18.34 19.87
C HIS A 313 -3.50 -19.45 20.41
N THR A 314 -4.04 -20.65 20.55
CA THR A 314 -3.25 -21.83 21.02
C THR A 314 -2.07 -22.09 20.10
N ILE A 315 -2.28 -22.07 18.79
CA ILE A 315 -1.23 -22.37 17.79
C ILE A 315 -0.22 -21.22 17.71
N VAL A 316 -0.69 -19.98 17.68
CA VAL A 316 0.15 -18.79 17.60
C VAL A 316 1.02 -18.65 18.85
N ASN A 317 0.46 -18.85 20.05
CA ASN A 317 1.24 -18.83 21.30
C ASN A 317 2.31 -19.93 21.33
N ALA A 318 2.05 -21.10 20.76
CA ALA A 318 3.06 -22.15 20.64
C ALA A 318 4.18 -21.77 19.66
N LEU A 319 3.86 -21.10 18.55
CA LEU A 319 4.84 -20.60 17.60
C LEU A 319 5.76 -19.56 18.23
N PHE A 320 5.20 -18.58 18.96
CA PHE A 320 5.99 -17.54 19.59
C PHE A 320 6.90 -18.08 20.72
N ARG A 321 6.44 -19.10 21.47
CA ARG A 321 7.32 -19.80 22.42
C ARG A 321 8.53 -20.48 21.75
N GLU A 322 8.34 -21.06 20.56
CA GLU A 322 9.47 -21.61 19.78
C GLU A 322 10.38 -20.49 19.24
N ALA A 323 9.87 -19.28 19.05
CA ALA A 323 10.63 -18.10 18.67
C ALA A 323 11.28 -17.37 19.87
N GLY A 324 11.13 -17.88 21.09
CA GLY A 324 11.77 -17.32 22.29
C GLY A 324 10.94 -16.29 23.07
N VAL A 325 9.61 -16.25 22.86
CA VAL A 325 8.68 -15.31 23.53
C VAL A 325 7.63 -16.05 24.36
#